data_a82986c28d0464a8155d4f4cfe5c9c69
#
_entry.id   a82986c28d0464a8155d4f4cfe5c9c69
#
_cell.length_a   1.000
_cell.length_b   1.000
_cell.length_c   1.000
_cell.angle_alpha   90.00
_cell.angle_beta   90.00
_cell.angle_gamma   90.00
#
_symmetry.space_group_name_H-M   'P 1'
#
loop_
_entity.id
_entity.type
_entity.pdbx_description
1 polymer ?
#
loop_
_entity_poly.entity_id
_entity_poly.type
_entity_poly.pdbx_seq_one_letter_code
_entity_poly.pdbx_strand_id
1 'polypeptide(L)'
;MLDDDQFFELCGINRDLRLERTAQGELIIMAPAGGDSGRRCANFLIELGFWHRRNNLGIVFDSSTGFKLPNGADRSPDAAWVKLERWQALSESQRRKFPPLAPDFVTEIRFPSDALKTLQTKMQEYVDCGVQLGFLIDPETQRVEIYRPGRDAEVLQSPQVLDGEDVLPGARLNLQDVLF
;
A
#
# COMPACT_ATOMS: atom_id res chain seq x y z
N MET A 1 -21.61 -9.34 11.17
CA MET A 1 -20.47 -8.66 10.50
C MET A 1 -19.76 -7.86 11.57
N LEU A 2 -18.43 -7.92 11.66
CA LEU A 2 -17.68 -7.13 12.63
C LEU A 2 -17.81 -5.63 12.28
N ASP A 3 -18.08 -4.80 13.27
CA ASP A 3 -17.95 -3.35 13.12
C ASP A 3 -16.46 -2.93 13.14
N ASP A 4 -16.18 -1.64 12.99
CA ASP A 4 -14.80 -1.16 12.86
C ASP A 4 -14.01 -1.29 14.16
N ASP A 5 -14.66 -1.07 15.29
CA ASP A 5 -14.02 -1.19 16.60
C ASP A 5 -13.74 -2.65 16.93
N GLN A 6 -14.67 -3.55 16.65
CA GLN A 6 -14.50 -5.00 16.81
C GLN A 6 -13.38 -5.54 15.91
N PHE A 7 -13.28 -5.05 14.66
CA PHE A 7 -12.21 -5.47 13.76
C PHE A 7 -10.84 -4.95 14.25
N PHE A 8 -10.76 -3.70 14.69
CA PHE A 8 -9.54 -3.15 15.26
C PHE A 8 -9.11 -3.90 16.54
N GLU A 9 -10.05 -4.26 17.41
CA GLU A 9 -9.79 -5.07 18.60
C GLU A 9 -9.30 -6.47 18.21
N LEU A 10 -9.96 -7.12 17.22
CA LEU A 10 -9.54 -8.42 16.71
C LEU A 10 -8.09 -8.42 16.23
N CYS A 11 -7.67 -7.38 15.50
CA CYS A 11 -6.28 -7.19 15.12
C CYS A 11 -5.36 -6.99 16.33
N GLY A 12 -5.82 -6.25 17.34
CA GLY A 12 -5.07 -5.96 18.57
C GLY A 12 -4.78 -7.17 19.43
N ILE A 13 -5.70 -8.13 19.51
CA ILE A 13 -5.53 -9.38 20.27
C ILE A 13 -4.81 -10.49 19.49
N ASN A 14 -4.74 -10.38 18.15
CA ASN A 14 -4.07 -11.34 17.26
C ASN A 14 -2.85 -10.70 16.58
N ARG A 15 -1.93 -10.16 17.38
CA ARG A 15 -0.78 -9.39 16.90
C ARG A 15 0.19 -10.16 15.99
N ASP A 16 0.13 -11.48 16.05
CA ASP A 16 0.94 -12.37 15.21
C ASP A 16 0.33 -12.59 13.82
N LEU A 17 -0.90 -12.11 13.60
CA LEU A 17 -1.60 -12.22 12.33
C LEU A 17 -1.67 -10.85 11.64
N ARG A 18 -1.46 -10.86 10.33
CA ARG A 18 -1.79 -9.71 9.48
C ARG A 18 -3.18 -9.94 8.90
N LEU A 19 -4.11 -9.05 9.25
CA LEU A 19 -5.52 -9.17 8.91
C LEU A 19 -5.95 -7.99 8.03
N GLU A 20 -6.72 -8.28 7.00
CA GLU A 20 -7.48 -7.29 6.23
C GLU A 20 -8.96 -7.66 6.25
N ARG A 21 -9.82 -6.73 5.90
CA ARG A 21 -11.26 -6.95 5.74
C ARG A 21 -11.72 -6.37 4.41
N THR A 22 -12.45 -7.15 3.62
CA THR A 22 -13.04 -6.66 2.38
C THR A 22 -14.20 -5.69 2.65
N ALA A 23 -14.65 -4.93 1.64
CA ALA A 23 -15.84 -4.09 1.73
C ALA A 23 -17.12 -4.89 2.05
N GLN A 24 -17.14 -6.19 1.74
CA GLN A 24 -18.24 -7.12 2.07
C GLN A 24 -18.12 -7.70 3.48
N GLY A 25 -17.05 -7.37 4.22
CA GLY A 25 -16.82 -7.83 5.59
C GLY A 25 -16.12 -9.19 5.70
N GLU A 26 -15.58 -9.72 4.61
CA GLU A 26 -14.81 -10.96 4.63
C GLU A 26 -13.42 -10.72 5.22
N LEU A 27 -12.98 -11.61 6.10
CA LEU A 27 -11.63 -11.55 6.68
C LEU A 27 -10.62 -12.20 5.74
N ILE A 28 -9.50 -11.50 5.54
CA ILE A 28 -8.32 -12.00 4.84
C ILE A 28 -7.20 -12.14 5.87
N ILE A 29 -6.67 -13.36 5.98
CA ILE A 29 -5.57 -13.66 6.90
C ILE A 29 -4.32 -13.90 6.05
N MET A 30 -3.29 -13.11 6.30
CA MET A 30 -2.04 -13.19 5.55
C MET A 30 -0.95 -13.88 6.39
N ALA A 31 -0.22 -14.79 5.74
CA ALA A 31 0.96 -15.42 6.32
C ALA A 31 2.17 -14.45 6.33
N PRO A 32 3.17 -14.68 7.18
CA PRO A 32 4.44 -13.98 7.09
C PRO A 32 5.07 -14.14 5.70
N ALA A 33 5.70 -13.07 5.22
CA ALA A 33 6.43 -13.11 3.95
C ALA A 33 7.68 -14.00 4.06
N GLY A 34 8.05 -14.67 2.97
CA GLY A 34 9.35 -15.31 2.84
C GLY A 34 10.49 -14.27 2.80
N GLY A 35 11.73 -14.72 3.05
CA GLY A 35 12.89 -13.83 3.17
C GLY A 35 13.11 -12.93 1.95
N ASP A 36 12.98 -13.47 0.73
CA ASP A 36 13.17 -12.66 -0.49
C ASP A 36 12.06 -11.61 -0.67
N SER A 37 10.80 -11.98 -0.44
CA SER A 37 9.67 -11.03 -0.47
C SER A 37 9.84 -9.93 0.57
N GLY A 38 10.22 -10.29 1.81
CA GLY A 38 10.48 -9.32 2.86
C GLY A 38 11.63 -8.35 2.53
N ARG A 39 12.73 -8.86 1.93
CA ARG A 39 13.84 -8.04 1.45
C ARG A 39 13.39 -7.02 0.40
N ARG A 40 12.58 -7.44 -0.57
CA ARG A 40 12.04 -6.56 -1.64
C ARG A 40 11.15 -5.46 -1.06
N CYS A 41 10.23 -5.80 -0.15
CA CYS A 41 9.39 -4.82 0.55
C CYS A 41 10.24 -3.82 1.34
N ALA A 42 11.26 -4.29 2.07
CA ALA A 42 12.15 -3.43 2.83
C ALA A 42 12.92 -2.46 1.91
N ASN A 43 13.48 -2.95 0.78
CA ASN A 43 14.21 -2.11 -0.17
C ASN A 43 13.30 -1.05 -0.80
N PHE A 44 12.08 -1.38 -1.18
CA PHE A 44 11.12 -0.39 -1.69
C PHE A 44 10.80 0.67 -0.64
N LEU A 45 10.55 0.26 0.60
CA LEU A 45 10.26 1.18 1.70
C LEU A 45 11.46 2.10 2.01
N ILE A 46 12.69 1.60 1.88
CA ILE A 46 13.92 2.39 2.02
C ILE A 46 13.97 3.48 0.93
N GLU A 47 13.73 3.13 -0.34
CA GLU A 47 13.71 4.10 -1.45
C GLU A 47 12.67 5.19 -1.23
N LEU A 48 11.43 4.82 -0.88
CA LEU A 48 10.36 5.75 -0.54
C LEU A 48 10.73 6.62 0.66
N GLY A 49 11.34 6.03 1.68
CA GLY A 49 11.79 6.71 2.89
C GLY A 49 12.92 7.72 2.64
N PHE A 50 13.87 7.41 1.75
CA PHE A 50 14.92 8.36 1.35
C PHE A 50 14.35 9.59 0.65
N TRP A 51 13.41 9.41 -0.27
CA TRP A 51 12.71 10.53 -0.89
C TRP A 51 11.94 11.34 0.16
N HIS A 52 11.15 10.67 1.00
CA HIS A 52 10.35 11.31 2.03
C HIS A 52 11.19 12.19 2.97
N ARG A 53 12.32 11.68 3.48
CA ARG A 53 13.18 12.43 4.41
C ARG A 53 13.77 13.71 3.82
N ARG A 54 13.94 13.78 2.51
CA ARG A 54 14.45 14.97 1.81
C ARG A 54 13.37 16.02 1.56
N ASN A 55 12.12 15.59 1.41
CA ASN A 55 11.02 16.46 0.97
C ASN A 55 10.04 16.79 2.10
N ASN A 56 9.82 15.88 3.04
CA ASN A 56 8.94 16.05 4.22
C ASN A 56 7.52 16.53 3.88
N LEU A 57 6.95 16.03 2.77
CA LEU A 57 5.65 16.45 2.23
C LEU A 57 4.47 15.61 2.76
N GLY A 58 4.73 14.57 3.53
CA GLY A 58 3.70 13.66 4.02
C GLY A 58 4.24 12.66 5.04
N ILE A 59 3.58 11.53 5.18
CA ILE A 59 3.93 10.44 6.10
C ILE A 59 4.03 9.14 5.32
N VAL A 60 5.09 8.37 5.52
CA VAL A 60 5.29 7.03 4.97
C VAL A 60 4.80 6.00 5.98
N PHE A 61 4.18 4.95 5.50
CA PHE A 61 3.68 3.83 6.28
C PHE A 61 4.18 2.51 5.69
N ASP A 62 4.49 1.58 6.57
CA ASP A 62 4.86 0.21 6.23
C ASP A 62 3.64 -0.72 6.16
N SER A 63 3.89 -1.97 5.84
CA SER A 63 2.86 -3.00 5.66
C SER A 63 2.14 -3.42 6.96
N SER A 64 2.52 -2.92 8.12
CA SER A 64 1.83 -3.18 9.39
C SER A 64 0.67 -2.20 9.62
N THR A 65 0.56 -1.15 8.82
CA THR A 65 -0.45 -0.12 8.97
C THR A 65 -1.71 -0.45 8.19
N GLY A 66 -2.83 -0.60 8.88
CA GLY A 66 -4.15 -0.71 8.25
C GLY A 66 -4.76 0.66 7.97
N PHE A 67 -5.48 0.78 6.85
CA PHE A 67 -6.27 1.95 6.47
C PHE A 67 -7.74 1.56 6.29
N LYS A 68 -8.64 2.35 6.86
CA LYS A 68 -10.07 2.23 6.63
C LYS A 68 -10.44 2.97 5.36
N LEU A 69 -10.71 2.24 4.29
CA LEU A 69 -11.06 2.83 3.00
C LEU A 69 -12.52 3.33 2.98
N PRO A 70 -12.85 4.32 2.11
CA PRO A 70 -14.21 4.86 1.98
C PRO A 70 -15.28 3.83 1.63
N ASN A 71 -14.93 2.73 0.96
CA ASN A 71 -15.86 1.64 0.62
C ASN A 71 -16.15 0.68 1.79
N GLY A 72 -15.51 0.89 2.94
CA GLY A 72 -15.66 0.05 4.12
C GLY A 72 -14.63 -1.08 4.27
N ALA A 73 -13.73 -1.25 3.31
CA ALA A 73 -12.61 -2.20 3.46
C ALA A 73 -11.56 -1.67 4.43
N ASP A 74 -10.85 -2.61 5.07
CA ASP A 74 -9.62 -2.33 5.82
C ASP A 74 -8.46 -3.00 5.09
N ARG A 75 -7.50 -2.20 4.63
CA ARG A 75 -6.38 -2.64 3.79
C ARG A 75 -5.03 -2.20 4.36
N SER A 76 -4.04 -3.07 4.20
CA SER A 76 -2.64 -2.82 4.61
C SER A 76 -1.73 -2.99 3.40
N PRO A 77 -1.46 -1.93 2.61
CA PRO A 77 -0.54 -2.01 1.48
C PRO A 77 0.90 -2.24 1.95
N ASP A 78 1.75 -2.81 1.09
CA ASP A 78 3.16 -3.08 1.43
C ASP A 78 3.95 -1.80 1.72
N ALA A 79 3.61 -0.70 1.06
CA ALA A 79 4.01 0.64 1.44
C ALA A 79 2.93 1.64 1.07
N ALA A 80 2.80 2.70 1.86
CA ALA A 80 1.87 3.79 1.60
C ALA A 80 2.47 5.15 1.95
N TRP A 81 1.90 6.20 1.36
CA TRP A 81 2.20 7.57 1.72
C TRP A 81 0.93 8.42 1.72
N VAL A 82 0.84 9.31 2.70
CA VAL A 82 -0.28 10.24 2.88
C VAL A 82 0.26 11.65 2.95
N LYS A 83 -0.33 12.58 2.21
CA LYS A 83 0.01 14.01 2.27
C LYS A 83 -0.10 14.54 3.68
N LEU A 84 0.83 15.40 4.08
CA LEU A 84 0.92 15.92 5.44
C LEU A 84 -0.36 16.62 5.89
N GLU A 85 -0.96 17.43 5.04
CA GLU A 85 -2.21 18.14 5.32
C GLU A 85 -3.38 17.19 5.62
N ARG A 86 -3.50 16.09 4.85
CA ARG A 86 -4.53 15.07 5.06
C ARG A 86 -4.31 14.31 6.37
N TRP A 87 -3.06 13.98 6.67
CA TRP A 87 -2.71 13.37 7.94
C TRP A 87 -3.00 14.28 9.11
N GLN A 88 -2.64 15.56 9.02
CA GLN A 88 -2.86 16.56 10.08
C GLN A 88 -4.34 16.87 10.31
N ALA A 89 -5.19 16.71 9.30
CA ALA A 89 -6.63 16.88 9.42
C ALA A 89 -7.31 15.78 10.26
N LEU A 90 -6.66 14.63 10.46
CA LEU A 90 -7.18 13.56 11.30
C LEU A 90 -7.06 13.92 12.78
N SER A 91 -8.06 13.56 13.57
CA SER A 91 -8.00 13.62 15.03
C SER A 91 -6.95 12.64 15.57
N GLU A 92 -6.49 12.87 16.80
CA GLU A 92 -5.55 11.97 17.46
C GLU A 92 -6.11 10.54 17.58
N SER A 93 -7.39 10.40 17.90
CA SER A 93 -8.07 9.10 17.99
C SER A 93 -8.10 8.35 16.64
N GLN A 94 -8.32 9.07 15.54
CA GLN A 94 -8.30 8.49 14.20
C GLN A 94 -6.89 8.03 13.80
N ARG A 95 -5.85 8.78 14.18
CA ARG A 95 -4.45 8.39 13.91
C ARG A 95 -3.99 7.19 14.72
N ARG A 96 -4.59 6.94 15.90
CA ARG A 96 -4.26 5.81 16.77
C ARG A 96 -4.92 4.50 16.36
N LYS A 97 -5.97 4.55 15.53
CA LYS A 97 -6.65 3.39 14.94
C LYS A 97 -6.26 3.27 13.47
N PHE A 98 -7.02 2.51 12.69
CA PHE A 98 -6.89 2.51 11.23
C PHE A 98 -7.38 3.86 10.71
N PRO A 99 -6.49 4.70 10.11
CA PRO A 99 -6.88 6.01 9.63
C PRO A 99 -8.03 5.90 8.61
N PRO A 100 -9.13 6.66 8.77
CA PRO A 100 -10.29 6.59 7.89
C PRO A 100 -10.05 7.42 6.61
N LEU A 101 -9.11 6.97 5.79
CA LEU A 101 -8.77 7.58 4.50
C LEU A 101 -8.09 6.56 3.59
N ALA A 102 -8.21 6.75 2.28
CA ALA A 102 -7.33 6.12 1.32
C ALA A 102 -6.00 6.92 1.27
N PRO A 103 -4.82 6.26 1.30
CA PRO A 103 -3.54 6.94 1.07
C PRO A 103 -3.51 7.67 -0.28
N ASP A 104 -2.63 8.65 -0.43
CA ASP A 104 -2.39 9.29 -1.73
C ASP A 104 -1.58 8.38 -2.67
N PHE A 105 -0.69 7.57 -2.09
CA PHE A 105 0.14 6.60 -2.79
C PHE A 105 0.13 5.25 -2.08
N VAL A 106 0.09 4.16 -2.85
CA VAL A 106 0.24 2.78 -2.36
C VAL A 106 1.13 1.95 -3.26
N THR A 107 1.77 0.93 -2.68
CA THR A 107 2.48 -0.12 -3.42
C THR A 107 2.08 -1.49 -2.89
N GLU A 108 1.84 -2.42 -3.80
CA GLU A 108 1.75 -3.85 -3.54
C GLU A 108 2.89 -4.56 -4.31
N ILE A 109 3.59 -5.46 -3.64
CA ILE A 109 4.64 -6.29 -4.25
C ILE A 109 4.13 -7.72 -4.27
N ARG A 110 4.01 -8.29 -5.45
CA ARG A 110 3.49 -9.64 -5.64
C ARG A 110 4.46 -10.68 -5.05
N PHE A 111 3.96 -11.51 -4.16
CA PHE A 111 4.67 -12.69 -3.66
C PHE A 111 4.36 -13.90 -4.54
N PRO A 112 5.22 -14.95 -4.56
CA PRO A 112 5.00 -16.14 -5.38
C PRO A 112 3.66 -16.86 -5.13
N SER A 113 3.11 -16.74 -3.92
CA SER A 113 1.82 -17.30 -3.53
C SER A 113 0.61 -16.48 -4.01
N ASP A 114 0.82 -15.25 -4.47
CA ASP A 114 -0.27 -14.33 -4.76
C ASP A 114 -0.80 -14.51 -6.19
N ALA A 115 -2.11 -14.58 -6.32
CA ALA A 115 -2.76 -14.52 -7.61
C ALA A 115 -2.73 -13.08 -8.15
N LEU A 116 -2.09 -12.87 -9.30
CA LEU A 116 -1.96 -11.54 -9.92
C LEU A 116 -3.33 -10.84 -10.05
N LYS A 117 -4.37 -11.57 -10.46
CA LYS A 117 -5.71 -11.00 -10.64
C LYS A 117 -6.29 -10.44 -9.33
N THR A 118 -6.02 -11.09 -8.20
CA THR A 118 -6.45 -10.61 -6.88
C THR A 118 -5.80 -9.28 -6.54
N LEU A 119 -4.47 -9.16 -6.77
CA LEU A 119 -3.76 -7.90 -6.55
C LEU A 119 -4.20 -6.80 -7.51
N GLN A 120 -4.45 -7.12 -8.78
CA GLN A 120 -5.00 -6.16 -9.74
C GLN A 120 -6.37 -5.62 -9.29
N THR A 121 -7.23 -6.50 -8.76
CA THR A 121 -8.53 -6.07 -8.21
C THR A 121 -8.34 -5.20 -6.97
N LYS A 122 -7.41 -5.54 -6.09
CA LYS A 122 -7.07 -4.73 -4.91
C LYS A 122 -6.52 -3.34 -5.30
N MET A 123 -5.67 -3.26 -6.33
CA MET A 123 -5.15 -1.99 -6.84
C MET A 123 -6.26 -1.12 -7.42
N GLN A 124 -7.22 -1.71 -8.15
CA GLN A 124 -8.38 -0.97 -8.64
C GLN A 124 -9.25 -0.47 -7.48
N GLU A 125 -9.49 -1.29 -6.45
CA GLU A 125 -10.20 -0.88 -5.23
C GLU A 125 -9.52 0.34 -4.58
N TYR A 126 -8.20 0.37 -4.49
CA TYR A 126 -7.47 1.53 -3.97
C TYR A 126 -7.75 2.81 -4.78
N VAL A 127 -7.67 2.73 -6.10
CA VAL A 127 -7.92 3.89 -6.98
C VAL A 127 -9.37 4.34 -6.87
N ASP A 128 -10.33 3.42 -6.87
CA ASP A 128 -11.76 3.71 -6.72
C ASP A 128 -12.08 4.35 -5.36
N CYS A 129 -11.25 4.07 -4.34
CA CYS A 129 -11.34 4.67 -3.01
C CYS A 129 -10.58 6.00 -2.88
N GLY A 130 -9.88 6.47 -3.93
CA GLY A 130 -9.25 7.78 -3.94
C GLY A 130 -7.73 7.81 -3.89
N VAL A 131 -7.05 6.65 -3.99
CA VAL A 131 -5.59 6.61 -4.21
C VAL A 131 -5.28 7.28 -5.55
N GLN A 132 -4.28 8.16 -5.55
CA GLN A 132 -3.91 8.96 -6.72
C GLN A 132 -2.82 8.30 -7.59
N LEU A 133 -1.97 7.49 -6.97
CA LEU A 133 -0.92 6.72 -7.65
C LEU A 133 -0.72 5.39 -6.93
N GLY A 134 -0.73 4.30 -7.67
CA GLY A 134 -0.47 2.97 -7.14
C GLY A 134 0.51 2.19 -8.01
N PHE A 135 1.40 1.42 -7.39
CA PHE A 135 2.31 0.51 -8.08
C PHE A 135 2.02 -0.93 -7.67
N LEU A 136 1.78 -1.79 -8.66
CA LEU A 136 1.80 -3.24 -8.48
C LEU A 136 3.09 -3.76 -9.11
N ILE A 137 4.01 -4.20 -8.26
CA ILE A 137 5.33 -4.69 -8.64
C ILE A 137 5.29 -6.22 -8.66
N ASP A 138 5.60 -6.80 -9.81
CA ASP A 138 5.71 -8.26 -9.99
C ASP A 138 7.16 -8.64 -10.28
N PRO A 139 7.94 -9.06 -9.27
CA PRO A 139 9.34 -9.45 -9.45
C PRO A 139 9.53 -10.71 -10.30
N GLU A 140 8.56 -11.63 -10.30
CA GLU A 140 8.67 -12.89 -11.06
C GLU A 140 8.70 -12.66 -12.57
N THR A 141 7.91 -11.69 -13.04
CA THR A 141 7.84 -11.33 -14.45
C THR A 141 8.58 -10.04 -14.78
N GLN A 142 9.23 -9.43 -13.78
CA GLN A 142 9.90 -8.13 -13.88
C GLN A 142 8.99 -7.04 -14.44
N ARG A 143 7.74 -7.04 -14.03
CA ARG A 143 6.68 -6.16 -14.51
C ARG A 143 6.21 -5.22 -13.42
N VAL A 144 5.88 -4.00 -13.81
CA VAL A 144 5.22 -3.04 -12.93
C VAL A 144 3.96 -2.53 -13.62
N GLU A 145 2.85 -2.55 -12.92
CA GLU A 145 1.60 -1.92 -13.34
C GLU A 145 1.39 -0.64 -12.53
N ILE A 146 1.16 0.46 -13.22
CA ILE A 146 0.95 1.77 -12.63
C ILE A 146 -0.52 2.14 -12.73
N TYR A 147 -1.15 2.39 -11.59
CA TYR A 147 -2.56 2.70 -11.45
C TYR A 147 -2.77 4.17 -11.12
N ARG A 148 -3.69 4.82 -11.84
CA ARG A 148 -4.06 6.22 -11.66
C ARG A 148 -5.56 6.40 -11.85
N PRO A 149 -6.20 7.39 -11.21
CA PRO A 149 -7.63 7.67 -11.42
C PRO A 149 -7.97 7.94 -12.88
N GLY A 150 -9.05 7.33 -13.36
CA GLY A 150 -9.61 7.60 -14.69
C GLY A 150 -8.76 7.11 -15.87
N ARG A 151 -7.80 6.21 -15.64
CA ARG A 151 -6.95 5.61 -16.69
C ARG A 151 -6.83 4.12 -16.49
N ASP A 152 -6.64 3.41 -17.59
CA ASP A 152 -6.23 2.01 -17.56
C ASP A 152 -4.83 1.88 -16.96
N ALA A 153 -4.55 0.74 -16.33
CA ALA A 153 -3.22 0.48 -15.78
C ALA A 153 -2.16 0.48 -16.88
N GLU A 154 -1.13 1.32 -16.69
CA GLU A 154 0.05 1.32 -17.56
C GLU A 154 0.99 0.19 -17.14
N VAL A 155 1.53 -0.52 -18.11
CA VAL A 155 2.42 -1.66 -17.88
C VAL A 155 3.83 -1.34 -18.33
N LEU A 156 4.79 -1.44 -17.42
CA LEU A 156 6.21 -1.31 -17.71
C LEU A 156 6.91 -2.67 -17.57
N GLN A 157 7.79 -2.99 -18.52
CA GLN A 157 8.61 -4.20 -18.49
C GLN A 157 10.03 -3.84 -18.05
N SER A 158 10.51 -4.49 -17.01
CA SER A 158 11.86 -4.33 -16.44
C SER A 158 12.29 -2.87 -16.19
N PRO A 159 11.42 -2.00 -15.63
CA PRO A 159 11.83 -0.63 -15.34
C PRO A 159 12.91 -0.61 -14.25
N GLN A 160 13.92 0.24 -14.42
CA GLN A 160 14.99 0.44 -13.43
C GLN A 160 14.61 1.46 -12.37
N VAL A 161 13.74 2.40 -12.72
CA VAL A 161 13.31 3.52 -11.86
C VAL A 161 11.84 3.79 -12.09
N LEU A 162 11.08 4.03 -11.03
CA LEU A 162 9.72 4.55 -11.09
C LEU A 162 9.69 6.03 -10.73
N ASP A 163 8.94 6.78 -11.49
CA ASP A 163 8.67 8.19 -11.22
C ASP A 163 7.46 8.32 -10.27
N GLY A 164 7.58 9.17 -9.26
CA GLY A 164 6.50 9.44 -8.30
C GLY A 164 5.45 10.42 -8.81
N GLU A 165 5.65 10.95 -10.00
CA GLU A 165 4.75 11.91 -10.66
C GLU A 165 4.44 13.13 -9.77
N ASP A 166 3.26 13.72 -9.92
CA ASP A 166 2.81 14.84 -9.10
C ASP A 166 2.40 14.41 -7.68
N VAL A 167 2.22 13.11 -7.45
CA VAL A 167 1.81 12.56 -6.14
C VAL A 167 3.00 12.51 -5.17
N LEU A 168 4.15 12.07 -5.66
CA LEU A 168 5.42 12.04 -4.93
C LEU A 168 6.44 12.94 -5.67
N PRO A 169 6.33 14.28 -5.60
CA PRO A 169 7.06 15.19 -6.48
C PRO A 169 8.57 14.96 -6.43
N GLY A 170 9.18 14.71 -7.59
CA GLY A 170 10.61 14.47 -7.74
C GLY A 170 11.09 13.12 -7.20
N ALA A 171 10.18 12.21 -6.80
CA ALA A 171 10.56 10.85 -6.43
C ALA A 171 11.03 10.09 -7.66
N ARG A 172 12.20 9.48 -7.51
CA ARG A 172 12.76 8.54 -8.48
C ARG A 172 13.19 7.29 -7.71
N LEU A 173 12.26 6.32 -7.65
CA LEU A 173 12.41 5.12 -6.83
C LEU A 173 13.18 4.06 -7.64
N ASN A 174 14.35 3.71 -7.16
CA ASN A 174 15.20 2.69 -7.80
C ASN A 174 14.64 1.29 -7.50
N LEU A 175 14.51 0.45 -8.53
CA LEU A 175 13.97 -0.89 -8.43
C LEU A 175 15.04 -2.00 -8.51
N GLN A 176 16.32 -1.67 -8.54
CA GLN A 176 17.39 -2.67 -8.69
C GLN A 176 17.28 -3.81 -7.67
N ASP A 177 17.06 -3.50 -6.40
CA ASP A 177 16.96 -4.48 -5.31
C ASP A 177 15.50 -4.88 -4.98
N VAL A 178 14.55 -4.45 -5.78
CA VAL A 178 13.12 -4.75 -5.63
C VAL A 178 12.66 -5.70 -6.73
N LEU A 179 13.00 -5.38 -7.98
CA LEU A 179 12.51 -6.08 -9.15
C LEU A 179 13.49 -7.17 -9.65
N PHE A 180 14.79 -7.00 -9.37
CA PHE A 180 15.87 -7.89 -9.85
C PHE A 180 16.56 -8.70 -8.74
#